data_abd27245684f8d426649b8c1a7bbba40
#
_entry.id   abd27245684f8d426649b8c1a7bbba40
#
_cell.length_a   1.000
_cell.length_b   1.000
_cell.length_c   1.000
_cell.angle_alpha   90.00
_cell.angle_beta   90.00
_cell.angle_gamma   90.00
#
_symmetry.space_group_name_H-M   'P 1'
#
loop_
_entity.id
_entity.type
_entity.pdbx_description
1 polymer ?
#
loop_
_entity_poly.entity_id
_entity_poly.type
_entity_poly.pdbx_seq_one_letter_code
_entity_poly.pdbx_strand_id
1 'polypeptide(L)'
;MKISKPPGGGRQVELAGPESALLRQVLEGLSEAYQTAPGELDPMVANLWYGRAGLKEAGIRGEEAIHWIEGLHEVRLGRQMAVQRWMKSMPKPGHSGVWNIPESDLENLVAALNDHRLRRAGEFDLGEGDLEVRAMEKAKGDKRVALVEIHFLAWMIEMLLQE
;
A
#
# COMPACT_ATOMS: atom_id res chain seq x y z
N MET A 1 -14.38 4.55 -10.17
CA MET A 1 -13.06 4.37 -10.81
C MET A 1 -13.15 3.46 -12.02
N LYS A 2 -12.44 3.76 -13.09
CA LYS A 2 -12.29 2.91 -14.27
C LYS A 2 -10.80 2.83 -14.61
N ILE A 3 -10.31 1.61 -14.90
CA ILE A 3 -8.93 1.38 -15.29
C ILE A 3 -8.92 0.82 -16.70
N SER A 4 -8.02 1.34 -17.55
CA SER A 4 -7.86 0.92 -18.93
C SER A 4 -6.39 0.89 -19.32
N LYS A 5 -6.06 0.09 -20.35
CA LYS A 5 -4.72 -0.02 -20.90
C LYS A 5 -4.63 0.80 -22.20
N PRO A 6 -3.94 1.93 -22.20
CA PRO A 6 -3.77 2.73 -23.42
C PRO A 6 -2.82 2.04 -24.39
N PRO A 7 -2.86 2.39 -25.72
CA PRO A 7 -2.04 1.77 -26.74
C PRO A 7 -0.52 1.89 -26.49
N GLY A 8 -0.08 2.87 -25.71
CA GLY A 8 1.33 3.09 -25.36
C GLY A 8 1.84 2.30 -24.16
N GLY A 9 1.04 1.39 -23.60
CA GLY A 9 1.35 0.66 -22.37
C GLY A 9 1.01 1.45 -21.11
N GLY A 10 1.25 0.83 -19.95
CA GLY A 10 0.87 1.40 -18.66
C GLY A 10 -0.62 1.26 -18.34
N ARG A 11 -1.11 2.12 -17.47
CA ARG A 11 -2.54 2.17 -17.10
C ARG A 11 -3.04 3.60 -17.06
N GLN A 12 -4.28 3.78 -17.48
CA GLN A 12 -5.03 5.01 -17.33
C GLN A 12 -6.15 4.77 -16.31
N VAL A 13 -6.14 5.54 -15.23
CA VAL A 13 -7.07 5.41 -14.11
C VAL A 13 -7.94 6.65 -14.06
N GLU A 14 -9.24 6.49 -14.37
CA GLU A 14 -10.25 7.55 -14.20
C GLU A 14 -10.72 7.53 -12.75
N LEU A 15 -10.45 8.60 -12.02
CA LEU A 15 -10.78 8.76 -10.60
C LEU A 15 -11.94 9.75 -10.43
N ALA A 16 -12.90 9.37 -9.60
CA ALA A 16 -13.85 10.33 -9.03
C ALA A 16 -13.20 11.10 -7.85
N GLY A 17 -13.82 12.22 -7.45
CA GLY A 17 -13.28 13.04 -6.35
C GLY A 17 -13.02 12.27 -5.05
N PRO A 18 -13.96 11.47 -4.52
CA PRO A 18 -13.71 10.66 -3.33
C PRO A 18 -12.57 9.64 -3.49
N GLU A 19 -12.43 9.03 -4.66
CA GLU A 19 -11.36 8.06 -4.96
C GLU A 19 -9.98 8.74 -5.01
N SER A 20 -9.89 9.94 -5.61
CA SER A 20 -8.64 10.71 -5.64
C SER A 20 -8.23 11.17 -4.24
N ALA A 21 -9.19 11.54 -3.39
CA ALA A 21 -8.93 11.91 -2.00
C ALA A 21 -8.41 10.71 -1.19
N LEU A 22 -9.07 9.55 -1.32
CA LEU A 22 -8.68 8.31 -0.64
C LEU A 22 -7.29 7.85 -1.06
N LEU A 23 -7.01 7.77 -2.37
CA LEU A 23 -5.70 7.36 -2.87
C LEU A 23 -4.58 8.30 -2.43
N ARG A 24 -4.84 9.59 -2.42
CA ARG A 24 -3.86 10.56 -1.92
C ARG A 24 -3.56 10.33 -0.44
N GLN A 25 -4.56 10.14 0.39
CA GLN A 25 -4.37 9.82 1.81
C GLN A 25 -3.56 8.53 2.01
N VAL A 26 -3.82 7.50 1.21
CA VAL A 26 -3.05 6.25 1.20
C VAL A 26 -1.58 6.52 0.88
N LEU A 27 -1.30 7.26 -0.20
CA LEU A 27 0.06 7.55 -0.65
C LEU A 27 0.82 8.46 0.33
N GLU A 28 0.16 9.44 0.95
CA GLU A 28 0.73 10.28 2.00
C GLU A 28 1.13 9.44 3.22
N GLY A 29 0.23 8.60 3.70
CA GLY A 29 0.52 7.70 4.81
C GLY A 29 1.62 6.68 4.52
N LEU A 30 1.73 6.20 3.27
CA LEU A 30 2.85 5.36 2.83
C LEU A 30 4.16 6.13 2.81
N SER A 31 4.15 7.36 2.28
CA SER A 31 5.36 8.21 2.24
C SER A 31 5.94 8.44 3.64
N GLU A 32 5.09 8.68 4.63
CA GLU A 32 5.50 8.81 6.04
C GLU A 32 6.04 7.49 6.61
N ALA A 33 5.29 6.40 6.41
CA ALA A 33 5.66 5.09 6.95
C ALA A 33 6.97 4.55 6.34
N TYR A 34 7.26 4.82 5.06
CA TYR A 34 8.51 4.43 4.43
C TYR A 34 9.74 5.17 4.97
N GLN A 35 9.56 6.38 5.51
CA GLN A 35 10.63 7.14 6.16
C GLN A 35 10.84 6.71 7.62
N THR A 36 9.87 6.03 8.21
CA THR A 36 9.95 5.57 9.60
C THR A 36 10.93 4.41 9.71
N ALA A 37 11.86 4.47 10.64
CA ALA A 37 12.80 3.37 10.87
C ALA A 37 12.05 2.07 11.26
N PRO A 38 12.51 0.88 10.82
CA PRO A 38 11.82 -0.38 11.11
C PRO A 38 11.54 -0.64 12.59
N GLY A 39 12.38 -0.14 13.49
CA GLY A 39 12.24 -0.28 14.95
C GLY A 39 11.23 0.70 15.58
N GLU A 40 10.80 1.73 14.84
CA GLU A 40 9.86 2.77 15.29
C GLU A 40 8.43 2.54 14.77
N LEU A 41 8.27 1.60 13.83
CA LEU A 41 6.96 1.19 13.34
C LEU A 41 6.17 0.41 14.39
N ASP A 42 4.85 0.39 14.23
CA ASP A 42 4.00 -0.55 14.96
C ASP A 42 4.58 -1.97 14.83
N PRO A 43 4.72 -2.73 15.95
CA PRO A 43 5.36 -4.05 15.92
C PRO A 43 4.72 -5.05 14.95
N MET A 44 3.40 -5.01 14.76
CA MET A 44 2.70 -5.88 13.82
C MET A 44 2.98 -5.47 12.38
N VAL A 45 3.02 -4.16 12.10
CA VAL A 45 3.41 -3.63 10.79
C VAL A 45 4.86 -3.98 10.48
N ALA A 46 5.77 -3.78 11.43
CA ALA A 46 7.18 -4.14 11.26
C ALA A 46 7.36 -5.64 10.99
N ASN A 47 6.58 -6.49 11.66
CA ASN A 47 6.59 -7.93 11.39
C ASN A 47 6.09 -8.28 9.99
N LEU A 48 4.97 -7.67 9.54
CA LEU A 48 4.41 -7.91 8.22
C LEU A 48 5.31 -7.38 7.09
N TRP A 49 5.95 -6.22 7.29
CA TRP A 49 6.79 -5.61 6.26
C TRP A 49 8.20 -6.21 6.19
N TYR A 50 8.77 -6.62 7.31
CA TYR A 50 10.17 -7.05 7.42
C TYR A 50 10.34 -8.52 7.80
N GLY A 51 9.23 -9.24 8.03
CA GLY A 51 9.24 -10.67 8.27
C GLY A 51 10.00 -11.11 9.52
N ARG A 52 10.05 -10.29 10.58
CA ARG A 52 10.84 -10.57 11.80
C ARG A 52 10.55 -11.93 12.40
N ALA A 53 9.29 -12.37 12.43
CA ALA A 53 8.93 -13.70 12.92
C ALA A 53 9.51 -14.81 12.01
N GLY A 54 9.37 -14.66 10.68
CA GLY A 54 9.91 -15.60 9.71
C GLY A 54 11.44 -15.72 9.74
N LEU A 55 12.15 -14.60 9.96
CA LEU A 55 13.61 -14.59 10.13
C LEU A 55 14.02 -15.43 11.35
N LYS A 56 13.31 -15.26 12.47
CA LYS A 56 13.57 -16.01 13.70
C LYS A 56 13.31 -17.51 13.51
N GLU A 57 12.23 -17.88 12.84
CA GLU A 57 11.87 -19.26 12.51
C GLU A 57 12.91 -19.90 11.56
N ALA A 58 13.40 -19.13 10.58
CA ALA A 58 14.47 -19.57 9.67
C ALA A 58 15.86 -19.61 10.32
N GLY A 59 15.97 -19.25 11.59
CA GLY A 59 17.25 -19.23 12.32
C GLY A 59 18.16 -18.06 11.98
N ILE A 60 17.69 -17.08 11.20
CA ILE A 60 18.43 -15.87 10.84
C ILE A 60 18.39 -14.91 12.00
N ARG A 61 19.58 -14.56 12.55
CA ARG A 61 19.72 -13.78 13.77
C ARG A 61 20.92 -12.82 13.69
N GLY A 62 20.99 -11.90 14.66
CA GLY A 62 22.12 -10.98 14.79
C GLY A 62 22.31 -10.09 13.56
N GLU A 63 23.54 -9.93 13.11
CA GLU A 63 23.90 -9.05 12.00
C GLU A 63 23.23 -9.43 10.67
N GLU A 64 23.07 -10.73 10.41
CA GLU A 64 22.40 -11.20 9.19
C GLU A 64 20.93 -10.75 9.14
N ALA A 65 20.21 -10.82 10.26
CA ALA A 65 18.83 -10.33 10.34
C ALA A 65 18.77 -8.80 10.20
N ILE A 66 19.74 -8.07 10.76
CA ILE A 66 19.83 -6.62 10.60
C ILE A 66 20.02 -6.25 9.12
N HIS A 67 20.97 -6.85 8.44
CA HIS A 67 21.21 -6.60 7.01
C HIS A 67 20.00 -6.93 6.13
N TRP A 68 19.28 -8.00 6.44
CA TRP A 68 18.05 -8.33 5.73
C TRP A 68 16.98 -7.24 5.88
N ILE A 69 16.76 -6.77 7.11
CA ILE A 69 15.77 -5.73 7.41
C ILE A 69 16.19 -4.40 6.76
N GLU A 70 17.47 -4.03 6.85
CA GLU A 70 18.01 -2.83 6.20
C GLU A 70 17.80 -2.86 4.68
N GLY A 71 18.10 -3.98 4.02
CA GLY A 71 17.88 -4.15 2.59
C GLY A 71 16.41 -3.98 2.19
N LEU A 72 15.48 -4.55 2.94
CA LEU A 72 14.04 -4.35 2.72
C LEU A 72 13.59 -2.90 2.99
N HIS A 73 14.22 -2.23 3.94
CA HIS A 73 13.94 -0.82 4.22
C HIS A 73 14.45 0.10 3.11
N GLU A 74 15.63 -0.15 2.56
CA GLU A 74 16.17 0.58 1.40
C GLU A 74 15.25 0.47 0.17
N VAL A 75 14.69 -0.69 -0.10
CA VAL A 75 13.69 -0.88 -1.18
C VAL A 75 12.47 0.01 -0.96
N ARG A 76 11.98 0.13 0.27
CA ARG A 76 10.84 1.00 0.62
C ARG A 76 11.18 2.48 0.55
N LEU A 77 12.37 2.87 0.97
CA LEU A 77 12.88 4.24 0.78
C LEU A 77 12.97 4.61 -0.71
N GLY A 78 13.38 3.68 -1.57
CA GLY A 78 13.35 3.88 -3.02
C GLY A 78 11.92 4.09 -3.54
N ARG A 79 10.93 3.33 -3.07
CA ARG A 79 9.51 3.51 -3.40
C ARG A 79 8.96 4.85 -2.92
N GLN A 80 9.41 5.37 -1.80
CA GLN A 80 8.97 6.66 -1.27
C GLN A 80 9.14 7.79 -2.30
N MET A 81 10.24 7.80 -3.05
CA MET A 81 10.43 8.76 -4.14
C MET A 81 9.41 8.57 -5.28
N ALA A 82 9.07 7.33 -5.62
CA ALA A 82 8.03 7.03 -6.60
C ALA A 82 6.65 7.51 -6.12
N VAL A 83 6.31 7.24 -4.86
CA VAL A 83 5.07 7.72 -4.24
C VAL A 83 4.93 9.24 -4.36
N GLN A 84 5.99 10.00 -4.12
CA GLN A 84 5.97 11.46 -4.29
C GLN A 84 5.73 11.88 -5.74
N ARG A 85 6.31 11.18 -6.74
CA ARG A 85 6.03 11.44 -8.16
C ARG A 85 4.57 11.15 -8.50
N TRP A 86 4.03 10.04 -8.02
CA TRP A 86 2.64 9.66 -8.26
C TRP A 86 1.67 10.68 -7.70
N MET A 87 1.89 11.17 -6.47
CA MET A 87 1.08 12.23 -5.87
C MET A 87 1.09 13.54 -6.68
N LYS A 88 2.19 13.84 -7.38
CA LYS A 88 2.26 15.02 -8.25
C LYS A 88 1.51 14.85 -9.56
N SER A 89 1.44 13.62 -10.09
CA SER A 89 0.82 13.33 -11.39
C SER A 89 -0.68 12.99 -11.30
N MET A 90 -1.18 12.63 -10.13
CA MET A 90 -2.59 12.29 -9.95
C MET A 90 -3.47 13.55 -9.76
N PRO A 91 -4.80 13.44 -9.98
CA PRO A 91 -5.74 14.51 -9.70
C PRO A 91 -5.63 15.03 -8.26
N LYS A 92 -5.94 16.31 -8.07
CA LYS A 92 -5.98 16.91 -6.72
C LYS A 92 -7.00 16.20 -5.84
N PRO A 93 -6.79 16.14 -4.51
CA PRO A 93 -7.73 15.51 -3.59
C PRO A 93 -9.15 16.08 -3.77
N GLY A 94 -10.13 15.20 -3.86
CA GLY A 94 -11.53 15.60 -4.03
C GLY A 94 -11.93 16.01 -5.44
N HIS A 95 -10.99 16.02 -6.42
CA HIS A 95 -11.30 16.35 -7.82
C HIS A 95 -11.29 15.08 -8.68
N SER A 96 -12.25 14.99 -9.59
CA SER A 96 -12.26 13.95 -10.62
C SER A 96 -11.20 14.24 -11.68
N GLY A 97 -10.62 13.20 -12.24
CA GLY A 97 -9.63 13.33 -13.31
C GLY A 97 -9.02 12.01 -13.72
N VAL A 98 -8.03 12.10 -14.58
CA VAL A 98 -7.31 10.94 -15.13
C VAL A 98 -5.90 10.91 -14.56
N TRP A 99 -5.50 9.75 -14.05
CA TRP A 99 -4.15 9.46 -13.62
C TRP A 99 -3.50 8.48 -14.58
N ASN A 100 -2.43 8.90 -15.24
CA ASN A 100 -1.66 8.04 -16.14
C ASN A 100 -0.47 7.42 -15.38
N ILE A 101 -0.42 6.10 -15.36
CA ILE A 101 0.61 5.31 -14.69
C ILE A 101 1.48 4.66 -15.77
N PRO A 102 2.77 5.01 -15.88
CA PRO A 102 3.68 4.36 -16.80
C PRO A 102 3.82 2.85 -16.52
N GLU A 103 4.08 2.05 -17.55
CA GLU A 103 4.32 0.61 -17.39
C GLU A 103 5.45 0.32 -16.38
N SER A 104 6.51 1.13 -16.43
CA SER A 104 7.67 1.01 -15.53
C SER A 104 7.34 1.24 -14.05
N ASP A 105 6.22 1.87 -13.74
CA ASP A 105 5.80 2.17 -12.37
C ASP A 105 4.79 1.15 -11.81
N LEU A 106 4.21 0.28 -12.65
CA LEU A 106 3.12 -0.61 -12.24
C LEU A 106 3.51 -1.57 -11.12
N GLU A 107 4.66 -2.24 -11.24
CA GLU A 107 5.14 -3.18 -10.23
C GLU A 107 5.34 -2.48 -8.88
N ASN A 108 6.01 -1.32 -8.89
CA ASN A 108 6.24 -0.55 -7.68
C ASN A 108 4.94 -0.01 -7.07
N LEU A 109 3.98 0.40 -7.90
CA LEU A 109 2.69 0.86 -7.42
C LEU A 109 1.91 -0.29 -6.76
N VAL A 110 1.81 -1.44 -7.41
CA VAL A 110 1.15 -2.63 -6.85
C VAL A 110 1.77 -3.03 -5.51
N ALA A 111 3.11 -3.04 -5.44
CA ALA A 111 3.82 -3.35 -4.20
C ALA A 111 3.55 -2.30 -3.10
N ALA A 112 3.53 -1.01 -3.44
CA ALA A 112 3.22 0.07 -2.49
C ALA A 112 1.78 -0.03 -1.97
N LEU A 113 0.80 -0.25 -2.84
CA LEU A 113 -0.59 -0.43 -2.44
C LEU A 113 -0.77 -1.65 -1.53
N ASN A 114 -0.05 -2.74 -1.81
CA ASN A 114 -0.05 -3.91 -0.93
C ASN A 114 0.65 -3.64 0.41
N ASP A 115 1.75 -2.90 0.43
CA ASP A 115 2.40 -2.47 1.67
C ASP A 115 1.42 -1.67 2.57
N HIS A 116 0.60 -0.78 1.98
CA HIS A 116 -0.44 -0.07 2.74
C HIS A 116 -1.51 -1.02 3.31
N ARG A 117 -1.97 -1.99 2.51
CA ARG A 117 -2.92 -3.00 2.99
C ARG A 117 -2.38 -3.77 4.18
N LEU A 118 -1.12 -4.22 4.12
CA LEU A 118 -0.44 -4.90 5.22
C LEU A 118 -0.29 -3.98 6.44
N ARG A 119 0.06 -2.71 6.22
CA ARG A 119 0.14 -1.72 7.30
C ARG A 119 -1.18 -1.59 8.04
N ARG A 120 -2.27 -1.37 7.32
CA ARG A 120 -3.60 -1.22 7.94
C ARG A 120 -4.05 -2.50 8.62
N ALA A 121 -3.76 -3.66 8.06
CA ALA A 121 -4.03 -4.94 8.71
C ALA A 121 -3.25 -5.09 10.03
N GLY A 122 -1.97 -4.71 10.05
CA GLY A 122 -1.13 -4.75 11.26
C GLY A 122 -1.59 -3.76 12.33
N GLU A 123 -1.86 -2.50 11.97
CA GLU A 123 -2.32 -1.45 12.90
C GLU A 123 -3.60 -1.84 13.66
N PHE A 124 -4.46 -2.66 13.08
CA PHE A 124 -5.73 -3.10 13.67
C PHE A 124 -5.76 -4.59 14.03
N ASP A 125 -4.62 -5.28 13.94
CA ASP A 125 -4.50 -6.74 14.19
C ASP A 125 -5.59 -7.55 13.47
N LEU A 126 -5.74 -7.30 12.17
CA LEU A 126 -6.79 -7.92 11.36
C LEU A 126 -6.36 -9.31 10.89
N GLY A 127 -7.16 -10.32 11.22
CA GLY A 127 -7.04 -11.67 10.68
C GLY A 127 -7.91 -11.90 9.44
N GLU A 128 -7.85 -13.10 8.85
CA GLU A 128 -8.62 -13.46 7.66
C GLU A 128 -10.13 -13.23 7.81
N GLY A 129 -10.69 -13.58 8.97
CA GLY A 129 -12.12 -13.40 9.25
C GLY A 129 -12.56 -11.93 9.31
N ASP A 130 -11.66 -11.02 9.67
CA ASP A 130 -11.93 -9.57 9.68
C ASP A 130 -12.01 -8.99 8.26
N LEU A 131 -11.40 -9.64 7.27
CA LEU A 131 -11.38 -9.20 5.88
C LEU A 131 -12.64 -9.62 5.09
N GLU A 132 -13.57 -10.32 5.71
CA GLU A 132 -14.85 -10.62 5.10
C GLU A 132 -15.74 -9.37 4.98
N VAL A 133 -16.54 -9.28 3.92
CA VAL A 133 -17.48 -8.16 3.68
C VAL A 133 -18.42 -7.94 4.88
N ARG A 134 -18.90 -9.04 5.48
CA ARG A 134 -19.78 -8.97 6.68
C ARG A 134 -19.10 -8.35 7.90
N ALA A 135 -17.79 -8.55 8.05
CA ALA A 135 -17.02 -7.92 9.12
C ALA A 135 -16.89 -6.41 8.89
N MET A 136 -16.69 -5.99 7.66
CA MET A 136 -16.65 -4.56 7.28
C MET A 136 -17.98 -3.84 7.59
N GLU A 137 -19.11 -4.48 7.33
CA GLU A 137 -20.45 -3.92 7.64
C GLU A 137 -20.66 -3.68 9.13
N LYS A 138 -20.09 -4.54 9.98
CA LYS A 138 -20.18 -4.45 11.46
C LYS A 138 -19.14 -3.53 12.08
N ALA A 139 -18.02 -3.29 11.40
CA ALA A 139 -16.94 -2.47 11.88
C ALA A 139 -17.35 -0.99 12.01
N LYS A 140 -16.78 -0.28 12.99
CA LYS A 140 -17.03 1.14 13.25
C LYS A 140 -15.70 1.90 13.39
N GLY A 141 -15.78 3.23 13.30
CA GLY A 141 -14.62 4.11 13.48
C GLY A 141 -13.46 3.78 12.55
N ASP A 142 -12.25 3.92 13.05
CA ASP A 142 -11.01 3.76 12.28
C ASP A 142 -10.81 2.34 11.74
N LYS A 143 -11.28 1.31 12.46
CA LYS A 143 -11.26 -0.07 11.94
C LYS A 143 -12.07 -0.20 10.65
N ARG A 144 -13.25 0.44 10.58
CA ARG A 144 -14.06 0.45 9.35
C ARG A 144 -13.34 1.15 8.21
N VAL A 145 -12.71 2.30 8.48
CA VAL A 145 -11.92 3.03 7.49
C VAL A 145 -10.79 2.14 6.95
N ALA A 146 -10.04 1.48 7.83
CA ALA A 146 -8.98 0.55 7.44
C ALA A 146 -9.49 -0.58 6.53
N LEU A 147 -10.62 -1.18 6.85
CA LEU A 147 -11.23 -2.25 6.04
C LEU A 147 -11.67 -1.73 4.66
N VAL A 148 -12.26 -0.53 4.60
CA VAL A 148 -12.63 0.12 3.32
C VAL A 148 -11.39 0.35 2.46
N GLU A 149 -10.31 0.89 3.04
CA GLU A 149 -9.03 1.08 2.34
C GLU A 149 -8.47 -0.26 1.82
N ILE A 150 -8.44 -1.29 2.66
CA ILE A 150 -7.92 -2.62 2.29
C ILE A 150 -8.69 -3.22 1.12
N HIS A 151 -10.03 -3.18 1.16
CA HIS A 151 -10.86 -3.73 0.08
C HIS A 151 -10.75 -2.92 -1.21
N PHE A 152 -10.78 -1.60 -1.10
CA PHE A 152 -10.62 -0.71 -2.24
C PHE A 152 -9.28 -0.94 -2.95
N LEU A 153 -8.19 -1.03 -2.19
CA LEU A 153 -6.87 -1.27 -2.74
C LEU A 153 -6.71 -2.69 -3.30
N ALA A 154 -7.34 -3.70 -2.68
CA ALA A 154 -7.35 -5.05 -3.21
C ALA A 154 -7.98 -5.08 -4.62
N TRP A 155 -9.15 -4.46 -4.76
CA TRP A 155 -9.82 -4.35 -6.04
C TRP A 155 -8.99 -3.54 -7.05
N MET A 156 -8.39 -2.43 -6.64
CA MET A 156 -7.55 -1.63 -7.53
C MET A 156 -6.33 -2.41 -8.03
N ILE A 157 -5.65 -3.15 -7.15
CA ILE A 157 -4.50 -4.01 -7.51
C ILE A 157 -4.94 -5.05 -8.54
N GLU A 158 -6.07 -5.71 -8.31
CA GLU A 158 -6.62 -6.70 -9.26
C GLU A 158 -6.84 -6.07 -10.64
N MET A 159 -7.47 -4.89 -10.69
CA MET A 159 -7.72 -4.18 -11.96
C MET A 159 -6.44 -3.68 -12.64
N LEU A 160 -5.41 -3.30 -11.89
CA LEU A 160 -4.11 -2.91 -12.44
C LEU A 160 -3.37 -4.08 -13.09
N LEU A 161 -3.55 -5.29 -12.56
CA LEU A 161 -2.91 -6.52 -13.02
C LEU A 161 -3.65 -7.24 -14.16
N GLN A 162 -4.90 -6.86 -14.45
CA GLN A 162 -5.65 -7.41 -15.60
C GLN A 162 -5.00 -6.99 -16.91
N GLU A 163 -4.88 -7.94 -17.85
CA GLU A 163 -4.32 -7.75 -19.19
C GLU A 163 -5.20 -6.90 -20.13
#